data_df5955cc3c2fab5b687ad5d3e0f9413a
#
_entry.id   df5955cc3c2fab5b687ad5d3e0f9413a
#
_cell.length_a   1.000
_cell.length_b   1.000
_cell.length_c   1.000
_cell.angle_alpha   90.00
_cell.angle_beta   90.00
_cell.angle_gamma   90.00
#
_symmetry.space_group_name_H-M   'P 1'
#
loop_
_entity.id
_entity.type
_entity.pdbx_description
1 polymer ?
#
loop_
_entity_poly.entity_id
_entity_poly.type
_entity_poly.pdbx_seq_one_letter_code
_entity_poly.pdbx_strand_id
1 'polypeptide(L)'
;VTNYDIPVKNFTVKLFHGDEMLGVGITNEEGIAEIELGRPLDVVGEMQLIVTGQSAWPQVLDLTGFEGGQPYVFGDIESLSQMPYFGETCSTICRIQNVGDITAGHVDATLSTDCEYITVTDAHAQWENLGPDATAQHEAFQFTVADNVPDLTRAVFTLTCDDGVSSHATQKAYQLLATSLQFDAVNIDDSNGNGDGIIDAGEEITLHVSGFNIGHADAPATVLTATCPSPEIHLTQSEVTMGDLPWDAPFSADITFTSDGDIVGGSIFEMQFTLRYGSYEEILRYPFSVGYAIETFDSGDFE
;
A
#
# COMPACT_ATOMS: atom_id res chain seq x y z
N VAL A 1 3.33 12.48 -25.51
CA VAL A 1 2.53 13.00 -24.38
C VAL A 1 1.19 12.28 -24.38
N THR A 2 0.82 11.67 -23.25
CA THR A 2 -0.44 10.95 -23.09
C THR A 2 -1.18 11.45 -21.86
N ASN A 3 -2.49 11.25 -21.83
CA ASN A 3 -3.34 11.43 -20.66
C ASN A 3 -4.11 10.12 -20.45
N TYR A 4 -3.81 9.36 -19.38
CA TYR A 4 -4.31 8.00 -19.15
C TYR A 4 -4.12 7.10 -20.40
N ASP A 5 -2.88 7.06 -20.93
CA ASP A 5 -2.47 6.31 -22.13
C ASP A 5 -3.14 6.73 -23.45
N ILE A 6 -3.94 7.78 -23.45
CA ILE A 6 -4.52 8.36 -24.65
C ILE A 6 -3.60 9.46 -25.17
N PRO A 7 -3.12 9.41 -26.44
CA PRO A 7 -2.33 10.47 -27.04
C PRO A 7 -3.07 11.81 -27.03
N VAL A 8 -2.36 12.90 -26.70
CA VAL A 8 -2.92 14.24 -26.69
C VAL A 8 -2.23 15.13 -27.72
N LYS A 9 -2.99 15.81 -28.54
CA LYS A 9 -2.51 16.75 -29.54
C LYS A 9 -2.58 18.20 -29.10
N ASN A 10 -1.83 19.07 -29.76
CA ASN A 10 -1.79 20.53 -29.54
C ASN A 10 -1.25 20.90 -28.12
N PHE A 11 -0.46 20.03 -27.52
CA PHE A 11 0.32 20.38 -26.35
C PHE A 11 1.66 20.97 -26.78
N THR A 12 2.06 22.04 -26.12
CA THR A 12 3.38 22.66 -26.36
C THR A 12 4.40 21.98 -25.50
N VAL A 13 5.49 21.50 -26.09
CA VAL A 13 6.64 20.87 -25.44
C VAL A 13 7.84 21.78 -25.64
N LYS A 14 8.47 22.22 -24.56
CA LYS A 14 9.63 23.12 -24.56
C LYS A 14 10.78 22.45 -23.86
N LEU A 15 11.98 22.55 -24.46
CA LEU A 15 13.24 22.08 -23.88
C LEU A 15 14.03 23.26 -23.36
N PHE A 16 14.48 23.17 -22.09
CA PHE A 16 15.28 24.19 -21.42
C PHE A 16 16.60 23.62 -20.88
N HIS A 17 17.63 24.46 -20.83
CA HIS A 17 18.82 24.27 -20.03
C HIS A 17 19.00 25.50 -19.14
N GLY A 18 18.75 25.35 -17.84
CA GLY A 18 18.58 26.47 -16.94
C GLY A 18 17.46 27.40 -17.41
N ASP A 19 17.76 28.68 -17.61
CA ASP A 19 16.78 29.67 -18.10
C ASP A 19 16.74 29.79 -19.63
N GLU A 20 17.61 29.08 -20.36
CA GLU A 20 17.69 29.13 -21.82
C GLU A 20 16.74 28.11 -22.45
N MET A 21 15.81 28.58 -23.31
CA MET A 21 14.97 27.70 -24.12
C MET A 21 15.76 27.23 -25.34
N LEU A 22 15.99 25.93 -25.44
CA LEU A 22 16.77 25.30 -26.52
C LEU A 22 15.90 25.01 -27.76
N GLY A 23 14.61 24.70 -27.53
CA GLY A 23 13.69 24.38 -28.63
C GLY A 23 12.24 24.23 -28.17
N VAL A 24 11.35 24.15 -29.13
CA VAL A 24 9.92 23.99 -28.92
C VAL A 24 9.29 23.11 -29.99
N GLY A 25 8.33 22.28 -29.59
CA GLY A 25 7.50 21.49 -30.51
C GLY A 25 6.05 21.47 -30.05
N ILE A 26 5.16 21.01 -30.91
CA ILE A 26 3.73 20.84 -30.63
C ILE A 26 3.36 19.39 -30.93
N THR A 27 2.60 18.75 -30.03
CA THR A 27 2.19 17.35 -30.21
C THR A 27 1.18 17.21 -31.35
N ASN A 28 1.39 16.19 -32.19
CA ASN A 28 0.49 15.76 -33.26
C ASN A 28 -0.65 14.86 -32.73
N GLU A 29 -1.37 14.17 -33.61
CA GLU A 29 -2.50 13.28 -33.25
C GLU A 29 -2.05 12.02 -32.49
N GLU A 30 -0.81 11.59 -32.69
CA GLU A 30 -0.17 10.48 -31.98
C GLU A 30 0.46 10.91 -30.64
N GLY A 31 0.32 12.18 -30.23
CA GLY A 31 0.91 12.71 -28.99
C GLY A 31 2.41 12.97 -29.11
N ILE A 32 2.99 12.96 -30.30
CA ILE A 32 4.42 13.13 -30.55
C ILE A 32 4.70 14.59 -30.87
N ALA A 33 5.70 15.19 -30.25
CA ALA A 33 6.23 16.51 -30.58
C ALA A 33 7.67 16.38 -31.09
N GLU A 34 7.94 16.90 -32.29
CA GLU A 34 9.30 17.12 -32.74
C GLU A 34 9.75 18.50 -32.27
N ILE A 35 10.91 18.56 -31.60
CA ILE A 35 11.44 19.80 -31.07
C ILE A 35 12.53 20.27 -31.98
N GLU A 36 12.27 21.38 -32.70
CA GLU A 36 13.32 22.06 -33.49
C GLU A 36 14.26 22.80 -32.51
N LEU A 37 15.54 22.46 -32.58
CA LEU A 37 16.58 23.13 -31.80
C LEU A 37 17.13 24.31 -32.64
N GLY A 38 17.25 25.48 -32.00
CA GLY A 38 17.79 26.68 -32.66
C GLY A 38 19.29 26.57 -32.97
N ARG A 39 19.98 25.57 -32.38
CA ARG A 39 21.38 25.25 -32.59
C ARG A 39 21.63 23.76 -32.29
N PRO A 40 22.77 23.19 -32.72
CA PRO A 40 23.15 21.84 -32.27
C PRO A 40 23.17 21.77 -30.75
N LEU A 41 22.73 20.63 -30.19
CA LEU A 41 22.75 20.39 -28.77
C LEU A 41 24.21 20.10 -28.35
N ASP A 42 24.85 21.08 -27.72
CA ASP A 42 26.21 20.99 -27.17
C ASP A 42 26.19 21.06 -25.63
N VAL A 43 25.05 20.70 -25.04
CA VAL A 43 24.81 20.85 -23.61
C VAL A 43 24.99 19.49 -22.92
N VAL A 44 25.92 19.48 -21.96
CA VAL A 44 26.09 18.40 -20.99
C VAL A 44 25.48 18.83 -19.67
N GLY A 45 24.67 18.00 -19.05
CA GLY A 45 24.09 18.26 -17.75
C GLY A 45 22.56 18.25 -17.74
N GLU A 46 22.00 18.86 -16.73
CA GLU A 46 20.54 18.85 -16.48
C GLU A 46 19.80 19.78 -17.43
N MET A 47 18.76 19.25 -18.06
CA MET A 47 17.81 19.96 -18.89
C MET A 47 16.39 19.70 -18.38
N GLN A 48 15.45 20.55 -18.75
CA GLN A 48 14.05 20.39 -18.42
C GLN A 48 13.17 20.40 -19.65
N LEU A 49 12.27 19.41 -19.72
CA LEU A 49 11.22 19.37 -20.70
C LEU A 49 9.92 19.81 -20.03
N ILE A 50 9.37 20.93 -20.48
CA ILE A 50 8.12 21.48 -19.95
C ILE A 50 7.01 21.23 -20.96
N VAL A 51 5.96 20.49 -20.54
CA VAL A 51 4.77 20.21 -21.32
C VAL A 51 3.61 21.05 -20.81
N THR A 52 3.00 21.83 -21.70
CA THR A 52 1.84 22.66 -21.38
C THR A 52 0.72 22.46 -22.38
N GLY A 53 -0.52 22.51 -21.94
CA GLY A 53 -1.71 22.36 -22.80
C GLY A 53 -2.90 23.08 -22.22
N GLN A 54 -3.94 23.26 -23.05
CA GLN A 54 -5.17 23.88 -22.61
C GLN A 54 -5.87 22.99 -21.59
N SER A 55 -6.25 23.56 -20.45
CA SER A 55 -6.95 22.86 -19.34
C SER A 55 -6.15 21.72 -18.70
N ALA A 56 -4.81 21.74 -18.84
CA ALA A 56 -3.92 20.79 -18.19
C ALA A 56 -2.91 21.51 -17.30
N TRP A 57 -2.54 20.88 -16.16
CA TRP A 57 -1.44 21.38 -15.34
C TRP A 57 -0.11 21.20 -16.08
N PRO A 58 0.80 22.18 -16.04
CA PRO A 58 2.13 22.02 -16.61
C PRO A 58 2.83 20.79 -16.01
N GLN A 59 3.47 20.01 -16.87
CA GLN A 59 4.34 18.90 -16.47
C GLN A 59 5.79 19.29 -16.75
N VAL A 60 6.67 19.00 -15.80
CA VAL A 60 8.12 19.21 -15.93
C VAL A 60 8.80 17.86 -15.82
N LEU A 61 9.62 17.53 -16.80
CA LEU A 61 10.46 16.34 -16.80
C LEU A 61 11.92 16.79 -16.83
N ASP A 62 12.72 16.25 -15.92
CA ASP A 62 14.16 16.46 -15.93
C ASP A 62 14.81 15.48 -16.91
N LEU A 63 15.72 16.00 -17.72
CA LEU A 63 16.51 15.27 -18.70
C LEU A 63 17.98 15.51 -18.42
N THR A 64 18.84 14.53 -18.72
CA THR A 64 20.29 14.69 -18.62
C THR A 64 20.91 14.58 -20.01
N GLY A 65 21.62 15.63 -20.43
CA GLY A 65 22.49 15.58 -21.60
C GLY A 65 23.85 14.99 -21.24
N PHE A 66 24.40 14.14 -22.09
CA PHE A 66 25.72 13.52 -21.89
C PHE A 66 26.61 13.75 -23.12
N GLU A 67 27.94 13.65 -22.88
CA GLU A 67 28.91 13.76 -23.99
C GLU A 67 28.78 12.52 -24.91
N GLY A 68 28.79 12.74 -26.23
CA GLY A 68 28.95 11.68 -27.21
C GLY A 68 30.33 11.01 -27.11
N GLY A 69 30.50 9.83 -27.68
CA GLY A 69 31.74 9.05 -27.63
C GLY A 69 31.87 8.20 -26.37
N GLN A 70 30.75 7.95 -25.67
CA GLN A 70 30.70 7.10 -24.47
C GLN A 70 29.42 6.23 -24.48
N PRO A 71 29.45 5.05 -23.81
CA PRO A 71 28.21 4.36 -23.50
C PRO A 71 27.38 5.20 -22.53
N TYR A 72 26.06 5.02 -22.56
CA TYR A 72 25.15 5.55 -21.56
C TYR A 72 24.02 4.56 -21.35
N VAL A 73 24.11 3.80 -20.26
CA VAL A 73 23.18 2.73 -19.98
C VAL A 73 22.25 3.10 -18.84
N PHE A 74 20.97 2.98 -19.06
CA PHE A 74 19.97 3.08 -17.99
C PHE A 74 19.02 1.89 -18.01
N GLY A 75 18.40 1.64 -16.85
CA GLY A 75 17.35 0.64 -16.69
C GLY A 75 16.02 1.28 -16.36
N ASP A 76 14.94 0.64 -16.76
CA ASP A 76 13.57 0.98 -16.35
C ASP A 76 12.87 -0.27 -15.82
N ILE A 77 12.16 -0.14 -14.70
CA ILE A 77 11.30 -1.20 -14.17
C ILE A 77 9.94 -1.06 -14.86
N GLU A 78 9.66 -1.86 -15.87
CA GLU A 78 8.44 -1.75 -16.67
C GLU A 78 7.22 -2.22 -15.86
N SER A 79 7.34 -3.39 -15.20
CA SER A 79 6.25 -3.97 -14.39
C SER A 79 6.77 -4.96 -13.37
N LEU A 80 5.86 -5.50 -12.56
CA LEU A 80 6.07 -6.67 -11.73
C LEU A 80 5.43 -7.91 -12.36
N SER A 81 5.95 -9.10 -12.03
CA SER A 81 5.40 -10.38 -12.49
C SER A 81 3.98 -10.64 -11.97
N GLN A 82 3.65 -10.07 -10.82
CA GLN A 82 2.33 -10.15 -10.16
C GLN A 82 2.15 -8.96 -9.21
N MET A 83 0.95 -8.82 -8.64
CA MET A 83 0.69 -7.84 -7.60
C MET A 83 1.49 -8.16 -6.33
N PRO A 84 2.12 -7.17 -5.67
CA PRO A 84 2.98 -7.40 -4.52
C PRO A 84 2.16 -7.56 -3.23
N TYR A 85 1.55 -8.72 -3.05
CA TYR A 85 0.82 -9.06 -1.82
C TYR A 85 1.79 -9.42 -0.68
N PHE A 86 1.31 -9.21 0.55
CA PHE A 86 2.04 -9.62 1.76
C PHE A 86 2.41 -11.11 1.73
N GLY A 87 3.59 -11.45 2.23
CA GLY A 87 4.13 -12.83 2.21
C GLY A 87 4.55 -13.37 0.85
N GLU A 88 4.28 -12.66 -0.25
CA GLU A 88 4.53 -13.13 -1.61
C GLU A 88 5.93 -12.75 -2.10
N THR A 89 6.46 -13.58 -3.00
CA THR A 89 7.69 -13.29 -3.76
C THR A 89 7.32 -12.83 -5.17
N CYS A 90 7.80 -11.67 -5.55
CA CYS A 90 7.58 -11.06 -6.85
C CYS A 90 8.89 -10.92 -7.62
N SER A 91 8.81 -10.90 -8.96
CA SER A 91 9.92 -10.52 -9.83
C SER A 91 9.63 -9.20 -10.52
N THR A 92 10.69 -8.42 -10.82
CA THR A 92 10.56 -7.24 -11.68
C THR A 92 10.79 -7.62 -13.13
N ILE A 93 10.07 -6.96 -14.04
CA ILE A 93 10.33 -6.98 -15.48
C ILE A 93 11.00 -5.64 -15.81
N CYS A 94 12.29 -5.73 -16.16
CA CYS A 94 13.12 -4.54 -16.41
C CYS A 94 13.60 -4.52 -17.85
N ARG A 95 13.68 -3.30 -18.39
CA ARG A 95 14.33 -3.02 -19.66
C ARG A 95 15.62 -2.24 -19.39
N ILE A 96 16.72 -2.73 -19.92
CA ILE A 96 18.03 -2.07 -19.88
C ILE A 96 18.33 -1.59 -21.29
N GLN A 97 18.76 -0.34 -21.44
CA GLN A 97 19.02 0.27 -22.75
C GLN A 97 20.31 1.07 -22.72
N ASN A 98 21.13 0.91 -23.75
CA ASN A 98 22.25 1.79 -24.04
C ASN A 98 21.81 2.84 -25.06
N VAL A 99 21.64 4.09 -24.62
CA VAL A 99 21.32 5.24 -25.49
C VAL A 99 22.57 6.03 -25.88
N GLY A 100 23.76 5.59 -25.46
CA GLY A 100 25.02 6.13 -25.90
C GLY A 100 25.37 5.68 -27.32
N ASP A 101 26.36 6.32 -27.92
CA ASP A 101 26.82 6.09 -29.30
C ASP A 101 27.95 5.04 -29.38
N ILE A 102 28.42 4.53 -28.26
CA ILE A 102 29.44 3.49 -28.15
C ILE A 102 28.88 2.26 -27.40
N THR A 103 29.36 1.09 -27.78
CA THR A 103 29.06 -0.16 -27.08
C THR A 103 29.54 -0.13 -25.64
N ALA A 104 28.64 -0.39 -24.68
CA ALA A 104 28.98 -0.70 -23.30
C ALA A 104 29.58 -2.11 -23.27
N GLY A 105 30.88 -2.23 -22.95
CA GLY A 105 31.59 -3.50 -22.93
C GLY A 105 31.09 -4.43 -21.82
N HIS A 106 30.72 -3.85 -20.69
CA HIS A 106 30.18 -4.53 -19.53
C HIS A 106 29.12 -3.62 -18.87
N VAL A 107 28.01 -4.19 -18.42
CA VAL A 107 26.94 -3.49 -17.70
C VAL A 107 26.57 -4.29 -16.47
N ASP A 108 26.68 -3.68 -15.31
CA ASP A 108 26.17 -4.19 -14.03
C ASP A 108 24.86 -3.49 -13.68
N ALA A 109 23.80 -4.24 -13.41
CA ALA A 109 22.57 -3.67 -12.88
C ALA A 109 22.26 -4.21 -11.49
N THR A 110 21.81 -3.30 -10.61
CA THR A 110 21.48 -3.64 -9.23
C THR A 110 20.10 -3.07 -8.87
N LEU A 111 19.22 -3.94 -8.37
CA LEU A 111 17.93 -3.55 -7.78
C LEU A 111 18.09 -3.36 -6.27
N SER A 112 17.60 -2.23 -5.74
CA SER A 112 17.59 -1.93 -4.31
C SER A 112 16.32 -1.22 -3.88
N THR A 113 16.05 -1.21 -2.56
CA THR A 113 14.97 -0.45 -1.94
C THR A 113 15.32 -0.17 -0.48
N ASP A 114 14.81 0.95 0.06
CA ASP A 114 14.91 1.30 1.49
C ASP A 114 13.63 0.90 2.26
N CYS A 115 12.66 0.23 1.60
CA CYS A 115 11.44 -0.21 2.24
C CYS A 115 11.72 -1.36 3.21
N GLU A 116 11.47 -1.16 4.51
CA GLU A 116 11.72 -2.15 5.56
C GLU A 116 10.90 -3.44 5.42
N TYR A 117 9.79 -3.39 4.66
CA TYR A 117 8.91 -4.54 4.40
C TYR A 117 9.29 -5.32 3.14
N ILE A 118 10.41 -4.98 2.49
CA ILE A 118 10.90 -5.68 1.29
C ILE A 118 12.27 -6.30 1.57
N THR A 119 12.39 -7.56 1.20
CA THR A 119 13.68 -8.23 1.12
C THR A 119 13.97 -8.55 -0.34
N VAL A 120 14.97 -7.87 -0.93
CA VAL A 120 15.46 -8.19 -2.27
C VAL A 120 16.27 -9.47 -2.19
N THR A 121 15.84 -10.52 -2.89
CA THR A 121 16.43 -11.87 -2.85
C THR A 121 17.34 -12.16 -4.04
N ASP A 122 17.08 -11.52 -5.20
CA ASP A 122 17.95 -11.49 -6.36
C ASP A 122 18.07 -10.05 -6.83
N ALA A 123 19.26 -9.47 -6.64
CA ALA A 123 19.50 -8.03 -6.80
C ALA A 123 20.38 -7.69 -7.99
N HIS A 124 21.06 -8.67 -8.66
CA HIS A 124 22.13 -8.37 -9.60
C HIS A 124 21.93 -9.04 -10.95
N ALA A 125 22.24 -8.28 -12.00
CA ALA A 125 22.29 -8.81 -13.38
C ALA A 125 23.41 -8.13 -14.15
N GLN A 126 23.94 -8.83 -15.17
CA GLN A 126 25.07 -8.37 -15.97
C GLN A 126 24.82 -8.61 -17.46
N TRP A 127 25.32 -7.71 -18.29
CA TRP A 127 25.34 -7.86 -19.74
C TRP A 127 26.71 -7.49 -20.31
N GLU A 128 27.06 -8.18 -21.38
CA GLU A 128 28.28 -7.91 -22.11
C GLU A 128 27.96 -7.36 -23.51
N ASN A 129 28.74 -6.38 -23.93
CA ASN A 129 28.67 -5.85 -25.30
C ASN A 129 27.29 -5.30 -25.71
N LEU A 130 26.66 -4.50 -24.84
CA LEU A 130 25.42 -3.82 -25.17
C LEU A 130 25.70 -2.65 -26.14
N GLY A 131 25.38 -2.86 -27.43
CA GLY A 131 25.64 -1.89 -28.50
C GLY A 131 24.83 -0.61 -28.39
N PRO A 132 25.15 0.43 -29.18
CA PRO A 132 24.33 1.63 -29.30
C PRO A 132 22.88 1.28 -29.65
N ASP A 133 21.92 1.98 -29.02
CA ASP A 133 20.48 1.77 -29.15
C ASP A 133 19.98 0.36 -28.81
N ALA A 134 20.88 -0.53 -28.38
CA ALA A 134 20.50 -1.90 -27.99
C ALA A 134 19.73 -1.90 -26.67
N THR A 135 18.75 -2.80 -26.61
CA THR A 135 17.97 -3.08 -25.41
C THR A 135 18.12 -4.53 -24.98
N ALA A 136 18.07 -4.76 -23.66
CA ALA A 136 17.99 -6.09 -23.06
C ALA A 136 16.84 -6.09 -22.04
N GLN A 137 16.12 -7.22 -21.94
CA GLN A 137 15.13 -7.43 -20.90
C GLN A 137 15.71 -8.31 -19.80
N HIS A 138 15.28 -8.09 -18.57
CA HIS A 138 15.60 -8.89 -17.41
C HIS A 138 14.35 -9.10 -16.56
N GLU A 139 14.03 -10.37 -16.26
CA GLU A 139 12.80 -10.77 -15.59
C GLU A 139 13.10 -11.48 -14.25
N ALA A 140 14.33 -11.39 -13.75
CA ALA A 140 14.79 -12.22 -12.65
C ALA A 140 15.19 -11.46 -11.37
N PHE A 141 15.17 -10.13 -11.31
CA PHE A 141 15.29 -9.47 -10.01
C PHE A 141 14.10 -9.85 -9.15
N GLN A 142 14.36 -10.38 -7.96
CA GLN A 142 13.33 -10.88 -7.07
C GLN A 142 13.34 -10.19 -5.73
N PHE A 143 12.15 -10.04 -5.16
CA PHE A 143 11.97 -9.56 -3.81
C PHE A 143 10.79 -10.27 -3.13
N THR A 144 10.82 -10.33 -1.81
CA THR A 144 9.73 -10.83 -0.98
C THR A 144 9.14 -9.70 -0.15
N VAL A 145 7.81 -9.63 -0.09
CA VAL A 145 7.06 -8.73 0.78
C VAL A 145 6.89 -9.37 2.15
N ALA A 146 7.11 -8.61 3.22
CA ALA A 146 6.95 -9.10 4.59
C ALA A 146 5.49 -9.47 4.90
N ASP A 147 5.31 -10.48 5.77
CA ASP A 147 3.98 -10.98 6.18
C ASP A 147 3.17 -9.97 7.00
N ASN A 148 3.82 -8.95 7.55
CA ASN A 148 3.24 -7.95 8.44
C ASN A 148 3.26 -6.53 7.85
N VAL A 149 3.37 -6.40 6.53
CA VAL A 149 3.36 -5.09 5.88
C VAL A 149 1.99 -4.42 6.07
N PRO A 150 1.93 -3.15 6.48
CA PRO A 150 0.67 -2.40 6.46
C PRO A 150 0.13 -2.28 5.05
N ASP A 151 -1.19 -2.41 4.89
CA ASP A 151 -1.84 -2.27 3.59
C ASP A 151 -1.53 -0.93 2.93
N LEU A 152 -1.38 -0.91 1.59
CA LEU A 152 -1.02 0.24 0.77
C LEU A 152 0.34 0.88 1.12
N THR A 153 1.23 0.18 1.81
CA THR A 153 2.60 0.65 2.03
C THR A 153 3.27 0.93 0.69
N ARG A 154 3.83 2.14 0.56
CA ARG A 154 4.55 2.55 -0.65
C ARG A 154 6.00 2.08 -0.60
N ALA A 155 6.39 1.18 -1.49
CA ALA A 155 7.76 0.75 -1.71
C ALA A 155 8.36 1.46 -2.95
N VAL A 156 9.56 2.03 -2.80
CA VAL A 156 10.30 2.64 -3.90
C VAL A 156 11.48 1.75 -4.22
N PHE A 157 11.53 1.23 -5.44
CA PHE A 157 12.64 0.47 -5.96
C PHE A 157 13.56 1.38 -6.77
N THR A 158 14.85 1.20 -6.60
CA THR A 158 15.90 1.87 -7.37
C THR A 158 16.63 0.81 -8.19
N LEU A 159 16.62 0.99 -9.51
CA LEU A 159 17.40 0.20 -10.46
C LEU A 159 18.60 1.04 -10.88
N THR A 160 19.80 0.60 -10.52
CA THR A 160 21.06 1.25 -10.86
C THR A 160 21.76 0.43 -11.94
N CYS A 161 22.14 1.09 -13.04
CA CYS A 161 22.96 0.50 -14.11
C CYS A 161 24.33 1.19 -14.14
N ASP A 162 25.39 0.43 -14.11
CA ASP A 162 26.80 0.88 -14.21
C ASP A 162 27.38 0.31 -15.50
N ASP A 163 27.87 1.17 -16.39
CA ASP A 163 28.45 0.79 -17.68
C ASP A 163 29.98 0.80 -17.68
N GLY A 164 30.58 0.98 -16.50
CA GLY A 164 32.03 1.08 -16.31
C GLY A 164 32.60 2.47 -16.57
N VAL A 165 31.80 3.40 -17.10
CA VAL A 165 32.13 4.82 -17.32
C VAL A 165 31.27 5.71 -16.43
N SER A 166 29.99 5.40 -16.34
CA SER A 166 28.99 6.12 -15.57
C SER A 166 27.98 5.17 -14.92
N SER A 167 27.30 5.67 -13.90
CA SER A 167 26.27 4.92 -13.19
C SER A 167 24.98 5.73 -13.15
N HIS A 168 23.88 5.13 -13.58
CA HIS A 168 22.58 5.78 -13.69
C HIS A 168 21.53 5.01 -12.91
N ALA A 169 20.72 5.73 -12.13
CA ALA A 169 19.68 5.15 -11.30
C ALA A 169 18.29 5.66 -11.72
N THR A 170 17.34 4.76 -11.84
CA THR A 170 15.93 5.06 -12.02
C THR A 170 15.12 4.53 -10.86
N GLN A 171 13.98 5.15 -10.59
CA GLN A 171 13.13 4.77 -9.48
C GLN A 171 11.70 4.46 -9.94
N LYS A 172 11.12 3.44 -9.35
CA LYS A 172 9.72 3.07 -9.53
C LYS A 172 9.08 2.77 -8.18
N ALA A 173 7.89 3.29 -7.98
CA ALA A 173 7.13 3.06 -6.75
C ALA A 173 5.96 2.11 -7.01
N TYR A 174 5.75 1.19 -6.07
CA TYR A 174 4.61 0.29 -6.03
C TYR A 174 3.94 0.36 -4.66
N GLN A 175 2.64 0.09 -4.62
CA GLN A 175 1.92 -0.12 -3.38
C GLN A 175 1.94 -1.61 -3.05
N LEU A 176 2.33 -1.93 -1.83
CA LEU A 176 2.26 -3.27 -1.27
C LEU A 176 0.85 -3.50 -0.76
N LEU A 177 0.28 -4.64 -1.08
CA LEU A 177 -1.11 -4.97 -0.79
C LEU A 177 -1.18 -5.97 0.35
N ALA A 178 -2.00 -5.66 1.35
CA ALA A 178 -2.18 -6.49 2.52
C ALA A 178 -3.64 -6.53 2.96
N THR A 179 -3.91 -7.36 3.94
CA THR A 179 -5.20 -7.42 4.63
C THR A 179 -5.27 -6.35 5.73
N SER A 180 -6.48 -5.87 6.02
CA SER A 180 -6.74 -4.93 7.12
C SER A 180 -8.16 -5.15 7.62
N LEU A 181 -8.33 -5.72 8.80
CA LEU A 181 -9.65 -5.91 9.39
C LEU A 181 -10.01 -4.71 10.26
N GLN A 182 -11.25 -4.28 10.19
CA GLN A 182 -11.78 -3.18 11.01
C GLN A 182 -13.09 -3.61 11.66
N PHE A 183 -13.20 -3.38 12.97
CA PHE A 183 -14.46 -3.50 13.69
C PHE A 183 -15.43 -2.39 13.28
N ASP A 184 -16.72 -2.74 13.13
CA ASP A 184 -17.79 -1.80 12.80
C ASP A 184 -18.75 -1.62 14.00
N ALA A 185 -19.33 -2.72 14.51
CA ALA A 185 -20.31 -2.66 15.59
C ALA A 185 -20.21 -3.86 16.55
N VAL A 186 -20.67 -3.62 17.78
CA VAL A 186 -20.99 -4.64 18.77
C VAL A 186 -22.43 -4.41 19.18
N ASN A 187 -23.31 -5.33 18.83
CA ASN A 187 -24.74 -5.28 19.19
C ASN A 187 -25.04 -6.29 20.29
N ILE A 188 -25.82 -5.86 21.26
CA ILE A 188 -26.27 -6.69 22.39
C ILE A 188 -27.55 -7.41 21.98
N ASP A 189 -27.60 -8.73 22.21
CA ASP A 189 -28.79 -9.56 22.12
C ASP A 189 -28.99 -10.24 23.49
N ASP A 190 -30.04 -9.83 24.19
CA ASP A 190 -30.51 -10.35 25.46
C ASP A 190 -31.77 -11.23 25.30
N SER A 191 -32.06 -11.70 24.09
CA SER A 191 -33.25 -12.50 23.80
C SER A 191 -33.33 -13.83 24.57
N ASN A 192 -32.20 -14.29 25.12
CA ASN A 192 -32.14 -15.44 26.05
C ASN A 192 -32.49 -15.05 27.50
N GLY A 193 -32.61 -13.75 27.78
CA GLY A 193 -33.03 -13.18 29.07
C GLY A 193 -34.44 -12.60 29.00
N ASN A 194 -34.61 -11.34 29.40
CA ASN A 194 -35.91 -10.67 29.43
C ASN A 194 -36.26 -9.93 28.13
N GLY A 195 -35.30 -9.67 27.23
CA GLY A 195 -35.48 -9.07 25.90
C GLY A 195 -35.73 -7.57 25.95
N ASP A 196 -35.26 -6.85 26.97
CA ASP A 196 -35.49 -5.40 27.13
C ASP A 196 -34.35 -4.53 26.58
N GLY A 197 -33.28 -5.14 26.08
CA GLY A 197 -32.11 -4.48 25.48
C GLY A 197 -31.06 -4.09 26.49
N ILE A 198 -31.17 -4.58 27.74
CA ILE A 198 -30.27 -4.27 28.86
C ILE A 198 -29.59 -5.56 29.30
N ILE A 199 -28.32 -5.46 29.68
CA ILE A 199 -27.60 -6.56 30.29
C ILE A 199 -27.95 -6.61 31.77
N ASP A 200 -28.81 -7.52 32.19
CA ASP A 200 -29.17 -7.69 33.60
C ASP A 200 -28.26 -8.72 34.32
N ALA A 201 -28.19 -8.59 35.64
CA ALA A 201 -27.43 -9.53 36.47
C ALA A 201 -28.00 -10.94 36.38
N GLY A 202 -27.16 -11.93 36.05
CA GLY A 202 -27.52 -13.32 35.90
C GLY A 202 -28.08 -13.72 34.55
N GLU A 203 -28.19 -12.82 33.58
CA GLU A 203 -28.63 -13.13 32.22
C GLU A 203 -27.51 -13.73 31.36
N GLU A 204 -27.95 -14.50 30.35
CA GLU A 204 -27.12 -14.91 29.22
C GLU A 204 -27.25 -13.93 28.08
N ILE A 205 -26.11 -13.33 27.68
CA ILE A 205 -26.04 -12.28 26.66
C ILE A 205 -25.23 -12.79 25.48
N THR A 206 -25.69 -12.44 24.27
CA THR A 206 -24.93 -12.58 23.04
C THR A 206 -24.48 -11.22 22.53
N LEU A 207 -23.19 -11.05 22.29
CA LEU A 207 -22.62 -9.88 21.61
C LEU A 207 -22.36 -10.24 20.16
N HIS A 208 -23.10 -9.63 19.25
CA HIS A 208 -22.88 -9.74 17.81
C HIS A 208 -21.79 -8.73 17.40
N VAL A 209 -20.58 -9.22 17.21
CA VAL A 209 -19.40 -8.44 16.80
C VAL A 209 -19.30 -8.48 15.29
N SER A 210 -19.28 -7.32 14.65
CA SER A 210 -19.18 -7.22 13.19
C SER A 210 -18.10 -6.26 12.73
N GLY A 211 -17.71 -6.39 11.44
CA GLY A 211 -16.73 -5.54 10.81
C GLY A 211 -16.50 -5.91 9.35
N PHE A 212 -15.42 -5.38 8.77
CA PHE A 212 -15.07 -5.56 7.37
C PHE A 212 -13.58 -5.82 7.19
N ASN A 213 -13.22 -6.55 6.14
CA ASN A 213 -11.88 -6.53 5.59
C ASN A 213 -11.77 -5.33 4.62
N ILE A 214 -11.18 -4.24 5.08
CA ILE A 214 -10.98 -3.00 4.31
C ILE A 214 -9.63 -2.98 3.58
N GLY A 215 -8.81 -4.03 3.72
CA GLY A 215 -7.54 -4.20 3.03
C GLY A 215 -7.71 -4.60 1.56
N HIS A 216 -6.59 -4.86 0.90
CA HIS A 216 -6.53 -5.24 -0.51
C HIS A 216 -6.13 -6.71 -0.73
N ALA A 217 -6.13 -7.49 0.34
CA ALA A 217 -5.87 -8.93 0.31
C ALA A 217 -6.78 -9.69 1.27
N ASP A 218 -6.95 -10.98 1.06
CA ASP A 218 -7.70 -11.85 1.94
C ASP A 218 -7.03 -11.95 3.31
N ALA A 219 -7.81 -11.97 4.40
CA ALA A 219 -7.32 -12.16 5.75
C ALA A 219 -7.30 -13.67 6.08
N PRO A 220 -6.12 -14.30 6.19
CA PRO A 220 -6.04 -15.74 6.35
C PRO A 220 -6.34 -16.17 7.79
N ALA A 221 -6.98 -17.32 7.94
CA ALA A 221 -7.17 -18.02 9.21
C ALA A 221 -7.67 -17.12 10.36
N THR A 222 -8.66 -16.27 10.07
CA THR A 222 -9.16 -15.27 11.00
C THR A 222 -9.87 -15.89 12.19
N VAL A 223 -9.49 -15.43 13.40
CA VAL A 223 -10.07 -15.84 14.67
C VAL A 223 -10.39 -14.60 15.51
N LEU A 224 -11.62 -14.53 16.01
CA LEU A 224 -12.02 -13.57 17.05
C LEU A 224 -11.92 -14.24 18.39
N THR A 225 -11.25 -13.60 19.37
CA THR A 225 -11.25 -13.99 20.77
C THR A 225 -11.77 -12.85 21.62
N ALA A 226 -12.49 -13.18 22.71
CA ALA A 226 -12.97 -12.23 23.70
C ALA A 226 -12.41 -12.56 25.08
N THR A 227 -12.06 -11.53 25.84
CA THR A 227 -11.65 -11.65 27.24
C THR A 227 -12.29 -10.55 28.07
N CYS A 228 -12.66 -10.86 29.31
CA CYS A 228 -13.08 -9.90 30.32
C CYS A 228 -12.27 -10.14 31.58
N PRO A 229 -11.60 -9.13 32.17
CA PRO A 229 -10.76 -9.32 33.35
C PRO A 229 -11.59 -9.49 34.63
N SER A 230 -12.89 -9.18 34.62
CA SER A 230 -13.75 -9.31 35.80
C SER A 230 -14.13 -10.77 36.04
N PRO A 231 -13.96 -11.28 37.28
CA PRO A 231 -14.38 -12.62 37.65
C PRO A 231 -15.91 -12.80 37.66
N GLU A 232 -16.68 -11.72 37.67
CA GLU A 232 -18.15 -11.69 37.70
C GLU A 232 -18.77 -11.91 36.31
N ILE A 233 -17.94 -11.87 35.25
CA ILE A 233 -18.35 -12.07 33.84
C ILE A 233 -17.79 -13.39 33.34
N HIS A 234 -18.67 -14.32 32.99
CA HIS A 234 -18.32 -15.68 32.61
C HIS A 234 -18.57 -15.91 31.11
N LEU A 235 -17.51 -15.86 30.32
CA LEU A 235 -17.61 -16.15 28.87
C LEU A 235 -17.97 -17.63 28.66
N THR A 236 -19.09 -17.89 28.01
CA THR A 236 -19.55 -19.23 27.59
C THR A 236 -19.11 -19.56 26.18
N GLN A 237 -18.98 -18.53 25.31
CA GLN A 237 -18.30 -18.60 24.02
C GLN A 237 -17.34 -17.42 23.91
N SER A 238 -16.05 -17.70 23.97
CA SER A 238 -15.00 -16.69 23.98
C SER A 238 -14.13 -16.67 22.70
N GLU A 239 -14.37 -17.61 21.78
CA GLU A 239 -13.58 -17.74 20.56
C GLU A 239 -14.46 -18.17 19.38
N VAL A 240 -14.26 -17.53 18.24
CA VAL A 240 -14.93 -17.86 16.97
C VAL A 240 -13.89 -17.90 15.85
N THR A 241 -13.74 -19.06 15.22
CA THR A 241 -12.93 -19.23 14.01
C THR A 241 -13.77 -18.91 12.79
N MET A 242 -13.35 -17.90 12.02
CA MET A 242 -14.06 -17.45 10.81
C MET A 242 -13.41 -17.99 9.52
N GLY A 243 -12.16 -18.48 9.60
CA GLY A 243 -11.39 -18.92 8.44
C GLY A 243 -10.84 -17.77 7.61
N ASP A 244 -10.68 -17.96 6.32
CA ASP A 244 -10.18 -16.92 5.44
C ASP A 244 -11.32 -15.95 5.10
N LEU A 245 -11.07 -14.65 5.32
CA LEU A 245 -12.02 -13.57 5.00
C LEU A 245 -11.56 -12.86 3.72
N PRO A 246 -12.34 -12.95 2.62
CA PRO A 246 -11.99 -12.25 1.38
C PRO A 246 -11.82 -10.74 1.58
N TRP A 247 -11.03 -10.12 0.73
CA TRP A 247 -10.95 -8.66 0.66
C TRP A 247 -12.34 -8.06 0.38
N ASP A 248 -12.63 -6.89 0.92
CA ASP A 248 -13.92 -6.18 0.81
C ASP A 248 -15.12 -6.98 1.38
N ALA A 249 -14.89 -8.04 2.16
CA ALA A 249 -15.95 -8.85 2.76
C ALA A 249 -16.29 -8.40 4.19
N PRO A 250 -17.59 -8.44 4.58
CA PRO A 250 -17.99 -8.30 5.97
C PRO A 250 -17.65 -9.57 6.76
N PHE A 251 -17.46 -9.41 8.06
CA PHE A 251 -17.46 -10.52 9.02
C PHE A 251 -18.44 -10.27 10.15
N SER A 252 -18.91 -11.34 10.77
CA SER A 252 -19.65 -11.31 12.03
C SER A 252 -19.32 -12.53 12.88
N ALA A 253 -19.33 -12.35 14.19
CA ALA A 253 -19.08 -13.41 15.15
C ALA A 253 -19.88 -13.16 16.42
N ASP A 254 -20.35 -14.23 17.05
CA ASP A 254 -21.15 -14.19 18.26
C ASP A 254 -20.28 -14.58 19.46
N ILE A 255 -20.24 -13.72 20.47
CA ILE A 255 -19.58 -13.96 21.74
C ILE A 255 -20.67 -14.02 22.82
N THR A 256 -20.70 -15.09 23.59
CA THR A 256 -21.71 -15.27 24.65
C THR A 256 -21.08 -15.26 26.02
N PHE A 257 -21.78 -14.67 26.98
CA PHE A 257 -21.38 -14.65 28.37
C PHE A 257 -22.60 -14.63 29.31
N THR A 258 -22.38 -15.00 30.57
CA THR A 258 -23.31 -14.77 31.67
C THR A 258 -22.63 -13.89 32.73
N SER A 259 -23.43 -13.18 33.53
CA SER A 259 -22.95 -12.40 34.65
C SER A 259 -23.40 -13.02 35.98
N ASP A 260 -22.72 -12.72 37.08
CA ASP A 260 -23.19 -13.11 38.44
C ASP A 260 -24.51 -12.42 38.74
N GLY A 261 -25.42 -13.13 39.42
CA GLY A 261 -26.78 -12.63 39.71
C GLY A 261 -26.85 -11.57 40.82
N ASP A 262 -25.75 -11.25 41.47
CA ASP A 262 -25.63 -10.30 42.60
C ASP A 262 -24.84 -9.02 42.22
N ILE A 263 -24.56 -8.83 40.94
CA ILE A 263 -23.89 -7.62 40.45
C ILE A 263 -24.77 -6.38 40.74
N VAL A 264 -24.13 -5.35 41.31
CA VAL A 264 -24.80 -4.08 41.60
C VAL A 264 -25.15 -3.38 40.27
N GLY A 265 -26.44 -2.99 40.12
CA GLY A 265 -26.89 -2.28 38.89
C GLY A 265 -26.09 -1.01 38.64
N GLY A 266 -25.69 -0.82 37.38
CA GLY A 266 -24.82 0.26 36.92
C GLY A 266 -23.32 -0.05 37.02
N SER A 267 -22.92 -1.26 37.43
CA SER A 267 -21.50 -1.68 37.37
C SER A 267 -21.02 -1.70 35.92
N ILE A 268 -19.82 -1.15 35.70
CA ILE A 268 -19.21 -1.04 34.37
C ILE A 268 -18.10 -2.08 34.23
N PHE A 269 -18.11 -2.77 33.10
CA PHE A 269 -17.13 -3.78 32.72
C PHE A 269 -16.54 -3.46 31.35
N GLU A 270 -15.41 -4.06 31.01
CA GLU A 270 -14.77 -3.92 29.69
C GLU A 270 -14.53 -5.31 29.10
N MET A 271 -15.09 -5.55 27.92
CA MET A 271 -14.76 -6.69 27.08
C MET A 271 -13.65 -6.30 26.11
N GLN A 272 -12.61 -7.11 25.99
CA GLN A 272 -11.61 -6.94 24.96
C GLN A 272 -11.83 -8.00 23.88
N PHE A 273 -12.06 -7.55 22.67
CA PHE A 273 -12.09 -8.39 21.47
C PHE A 273 -10.75 -8.29 20.77
N THR A 274 -10.21 -9.43 20.36
CA THR A 274 -8.95 -9.53 19.63
C THR A 274 -9.19 -10.35 18.36
N LEU A 275 -9.03 -9.70 17.19
CA LEU A 275 -8.98 -10.35 15.88
C LEU A 275 -7.54 -10.70 15.55
N ARG A 276 -7.27 -11.98 15.23
CA ARG A 276 -5.98 -12.42 14.70
C ARG A 276 -6.19 -13.02 13.33
N TYR A 277 -5.33 -12.62 12.38
CA TYR A 277 -5.38 -13.06 10.99
C TYR A 277 -3.97 -13.02 10.39
N GLY A 278 -3.40 -14.20 10.12
CA GLY A 278 -1.98 -14.30 9.74
C GLY A 278 -1.06 -13.68 10.78
N SER A 279 -0.24 -12.72 10.38
CA SER A 279 0.69 -11.97 11.24
C SER A 279 0.10 -10.70 11.85
N TYR A 280 -1.19 -10.44 11.65
CA TYR A 280 -1.86 -9.21 12.08
C TYR A 280 -2.73 -9.45 13.30
N GLU A 281 -2.94 -8.38 14.07
CA GLU A 281 -3.83 -8.36 15.23
C GLU A 281 -4.54 -7.01 15.33
N GLU A 282 -5.87 -7.03 15.53
CA GLU A 282 -6.68 -5.86 15.85
C GLU A 282 -7.39 -6.04 17.17
N ILE A 283 -7.42 -4.99 18.00
CA ILE A 283 -8.01 -5.02 19.34
C ILE A 283 -9.09 -3.97 19.47
N LEU A 284 -10.29 -4.40 19.89
CA LEU A 284 -11.38 -3.51 20.28
C LEU A 284 -11.64 -3.67 21.78
N ARG A 285 -11.67 -2.57 22.54
CA ARG A 285 -12.12 -2.50 23.93
C ARG A 285 -13.55 -1.97 23.95
N TYR A 286 -14.44 -2.76 24.48
CA TYR A 286 -15.87 -2.47 24.52
C TYR A 286 -16.35 -2.35 25.97
N PRO A 287 -16.61 -1.14 26.50
CA PRO A 287 -17.20 -0.95 27.81
C PRO A 287 -18.71 -1.21 27.73
N PHE A 288 -19.24 -1.88 28.75
CA PHE A 288 -20.67 -2.12 28.93
C PHE A 288 -21.06 -2.04 30.40
N SER A 289 -22.35 -1.79 30.67
CA SER A 289 -22.89 -1.78 32.03
C SER A 289 -23.84 -2.95 32.25
N VAL A 290 -23.86 -3.48 33.47
CA VAL A 290 -24.84 -4.46 33.91
C VAL A 290 -25.88 -3.75 34.80
N GLY A 291 -27.16 -3.87 34.39
CA GLY A 291 -28.27 -3.19 35.05
C GLY A 291 -28.25 -1.66 34.91
N TYR A 292 -29.27 -1.02 35.45
CA TYR A 292 -29.32 0.43 35.57
C TYR A 292 -28.80 0.91 36.91
N ALA A 293 -28.08 2.04 36.93
CA ALA A 293 -27.97 2.83 38.14
C ALA A 293 -29.35 3.47 38.39
N ILE A 294 -30.13 2.96 39.32
CA ILE A 294 -31.39 3.60 39.72
C ILE A 294 -31.04 4.66 40.74
N GLU A 295 -31.04 5.95 40.33
CA GLU A 295 -31.15 7.06 41.26
C GLU A 295 -32.60 7.18 41.73
N THR A 296 -32.88 6.71 42.93
CA THR A 296 -34.15 6.99 43.59
C THR A 296 -34.07 8.42 44.15
N PHE A 297 -34.65 9.38 43.43
CA PHE A 297 -34.87 10.77 43.93
C PHE A 297 -35.93 10.79 45.04
N ASP A 298 -35.78 9.93 46.03
CA ASP A 298 -36.83 9.75 47.09
C ASP A 298 -36.65 10.71 48.24
N SER A 299 -35.60 11.55 48.27
CA SER A 299 -35.34 12.49 49.33
C SER A 299 -35.83 13.91 49.07
N GLY A 300 -36.15 14.29 47.82
CA GLY A 300 -36.55 15.64 47.44
C GLY A 300 -35.47 16.71 47.65
N ASP A 301 -34.26 16.33 48.00
CA ASP A 301 -33.12 17.21 48.19
C ASP A 301 -32.23 17.19 46.96
N PHE A 302 -32.29 18.24 46.16
CA PHE A 302 -31.27 18.56 45.18
C PHE A 302 -30.11 19.23 45.94
N GLU A 303 -29.06 18.52 46.27
CA GLU A 303 -27.77 19.09 46.60
C GLU A 303 -26.89 19.23 45.37
#